data_7fd0ec868a6806ae38d6a49c66fda846
#
_entry.id   7fd0ec868a6806ae38d6a49c66fda846
#
_cell.length_a   1.000
_cell.length_b   1.000
_cell.length_c   1.000
_cell.angle_alpha   90.00
_cell.angle_beta   90.00
_cell.angle_gamma   90.00
#
_symmetry.space_group_name_H-M   'P 1'
#
loop_
_entity.id
_entity.type
_entity.pdbx_description
1 polymer ?
#
loop_
_entity_poly.entity_id
_entity_poly.type
_entity_poly.pdbx_seq_one_letter_code
_entity_poly.pdbx_strand_id
1 'polypeptide(L)'
;ALAQECGNLAERAPQLQGAVANLSAENADIYIDGGHSTWHSPEVMSGFIREIGVIDQVRGFSTNVSNYNTDAAEVSYAHALSKLLGGAHAVIDSSRNGAGATGDWCNPPNRRVGATAGSVHDDVVDTNLWIKVPGESDGTCNGGPIAGPLGARDIAPQLGTHNVVTAHVRGTSFDIGLGVGDSVRD
;
A
#
# COMPACT_ATOMS: atom_id res chain seq x y z
N ALA A 1 4.03 7.94 8.60
CA ALA A 1 4.40 7.11 9.76
C ALA A 1 5.92 7.05 9.95
N LEU A 2 6.68 6.52 8.98
CA LEU A 2 8.13 6.30 9.12
C LEU A 2 8.94 7.58 9.42
N ALA A 3 8.57 8.71 8.84
CA ALA A 3 9.27 9.98 9.07
C ALA A 3 9.28 10.40 10.55
N GLN A 4 8.24 10.05 11.30
CA GLN A 4 8.19 10.31 12.74
C GLN A 4 9.16 9.41 13.51
N GLU A 5 9.23 8.13 13.17
CA GLU A 5 10.19 7.21 13.81
C GLU A 5 11.64 7.59 13.53
N CYS A 6 11.93 8.08 12.33
CA CYS A 6 13.24 8.60 11.95
C CYS A 6 13.54 9.99 12.56
N GLY A 7 12.59 10.61 13.28
CA GLY A 7 12.76 11.93 13.86
C GLY A 7 12.93 13.06 12.86
N ASN A 8 12.48 12.88 11.61
CA ASN A 8 12.67 13.86 10.53
C ASN A 8 11.37 14.38 9.92
N LEU A 9 10.25 14.28 10.64
CA LEU A 9 8.95 14.76 10.15
C LEU A 9 8.98 16.25 9.79
N ALA A 10 9.63 17.08 10.61
CA ALA A 10 9.76 18.51 10.35
C ALA A 10 10.50 18.84 9.04
N GLU A 11 11.46 18.00 8.64
CA GLU A 11 12.17 18.13 7.35
C GLU A 11 11.33 17.60 6.19
N ARG A 12 10.54 16.55 6.44
CA ARG A 12 9.68 15.91 5.43
C ARG A 12 8.42 16.70 5.14
N ALA A 13 7.86 17.41 6.10
CA ALA A 13 6.62 18.15 5.90
C ALA A 13 6.70 19.15 4.73
N PRO A 14 7.73 20.02 4.59
CA PRO A 14 7.85 20.90 3.43
C PRO A 14 8.00 20.16 2.10
N GLN A 15 8.67 18.99 2.10
CA GLN A 15 8.82 18.16 0.90
C GLN A 15 7.48 17.58 0.46
N LEU A 16 6.68 17.08 1.39
CA LEU A 16 5.33 16.58 1.13
C LEU A 16 4.38 17.69 0.68
N GLN A 17 4.45 18.87 1.29
CA GLN A 17 3.70 20.05 0.87
C GLN A 17 4.05 20.43 -0.58
N GLY A 18 5.33 20.47 -0.93
CA GLY A 18 5.79 20.73 -2.30
C GLY A 18 5.34 19.66 -3.29
N ALA A 19 5.38 18.38 -2.88
CA ALA A 19 4.91 17.28 -3.72
C ALA A 19 3.39 17.38 -3.98
N VAL A 20 2.59 17.64 -2.95
CA VAL A 20 1.14 17.84 -3.09
C VAL A 20 0.85 18.99 -4.03
N ALA A 21 1.49 20.15 -3.83
CA ALA A 21 1.30 21.32 -4.70
C ALA A 21 1.64 21.03 -6.18
N ASN A 22 2.68 20.25 -6.44
CA ASN A 22 3.11 19.90 -7.80
C ASN A 22 2.24 18.82 -8.45
N LEU A 23 1.60 17.93 -7.65
CA LEU A 23 0.78 16.83 -8.16
C LEU A 23 -0.70 17.19 -8.23
N SER A 24 -1.11 18.30 -7.63
CA SER A 24 -2.51 18.74 -7.62
C SER A 24 -2.98 19.09 -9.03
N ALA A 25 -4.00 18.39 -9.50
CA ALA A 25 -4.67 18.60 -10.78
C ALA A 25 -6.16 18.24 -10.65
N GLU A 26 -7.01 18.76 -11.51
CA GLU A 26 -8.47 18.52 -11.46
C GLU A 26 -8.88 17.04 -11.54
N ASN A 27 -8.01 16.18 -12.09
CA ASN A 27 -8.25 14.76 -12.28
C ASN A 27 -7.32 13.86 -11.43
N ALA A 28 -6.68 14.41 -10.39
CA ALA A 28 -5.79 13.69 -9.52
C ALA A 28 -6.32 13.65 -8.08
N ASP A 29 -6.55 12.45 -7.57
CA ASP A 29 -6.80 12.21 -6.15
C ASP A 29 -5.48 11.83 -5.48
N ILE A 30 -5.07 12.62 -4.48
CA ILE A 30 -3.81 12.41 -3.76
C ILE A 30 -4.12 11.79 -2.40
N TYR A 31 -3.38 10.76 -2.05
CA TYR A 31 -3.44 10.10 -0.74
C TYR A 31 -2.05 10.08 -0.12
N ILE A 32 -1.93 10.55 1.10
CA ILE A 32 -0.68 10.52 1.86
C ILE A 32 -0.59 9.26 2.70
N ASP A 33 0.62 8.81 3.02
CA ASP A 33 0.80 7.59 3.84
C ASP A 33 0.22 7.77 5.25
N GLY A 34 -0.74 6.93 5.59
CA GLY A 34 -1.43 6.84 6.88
C GLY A 34 -0.98 5.66 7.75
N GLY A 35 0.09 4.97 7.38
CA GLY A 35 0.58 3.81 8.12
C GLY A 35 -0.34 2.60 8.00
N HIS A 36 -0.61 1.91 9.09
CA HIS A 36 -1.51 0.77 9.12
C HIS A 36 -2.02 0.47 10.54
N SER A 37 -3.07 -0.34 10.64
CA SER A 37 -3.84 -0.59 11.87
C SER A 37 -3.03 -1.14 13.06
N THR A 38 -1.89 -1.77 12.81
CA THR A 38 -1.04 -2.35 13.86
C THR A 38 0.24 -1.57 14.14
N TRP A 39 0.40 -0.37 13.57
CA TRP A 39 1.59 0.48 13.76
C TRP A 39 1.32 1.61 14.75
N HIS A 40 0.53 2.60 14.35
CA HIS A 40 0.15 3.72 15.20
C HIS A 40 -1.35 3.74 15.42
N SER A 41 -1.79 4.18 16.61
CA SER A 41 -3.22 4.41 16.81
C SER A 41 -3.73 5.53 15.89
N PRO A 42 -5.02 5.54 15.54
CA PRO A 42 -5.60 6.61 14.73
C PRO A 42 -5.35 8.02 15.30
N GLU A 43 -5.36 8.17 16.63
CA GLU A 43 -5.11 9.44 17.31
C GLU A 43 -3.67 9.92 17.07
N VAL A 44 -2.68 9.04 17.24
CA VAL A 44 -1.27 9.35 17.00
C VAL A 44 -1.05 9.69 15.53
N MET A 45 -1.57 8.86 14.63
CA MET A 45 -1.40 9.06 13.19
C MET A 45 -2.07 10.34 12.69
N SER A 46 -3.26 10.67 13.21
CA SER A 46 -3.93 11.91 12.87
C SER A 46 -3.11 13.15 13.27
N GLY A 47 -2.39 13.08 14.38
CA GLY A 47 -1.46 14.12 14.81
C GLY A 47 -0.34 14.35 13.78
N PHE A 48 0.31 13.28 13.30
CA PHE A 48 1.38 13.36 12.29
C PHE A 48 0.87 13.92 10.96
N ILE A 49 -0.30 13.46 10.49
CA ILE A 49 -0.91 13.95 9.27
C ILE A 49 -1.25 15.45 9.36
N ARG A 50 -1.79 15.89 10.49
CA ARG A 50 -2.07 17.31 10.73
C ARG A 50 -0.80 18.16 10.77
N GLU A 51 0.28 17.65 11.34
CA GLU A 51 1.58 18.33 11.39
C GLU A 51 2.17 18.54 9.99
N ILE A 52 1.94 17.63 9.04
CA ILE A 52 2.32 17.83 7.63
C ILE A 52 1.56 19.01 7.02
N GLY A 53 0.30 19.26 7.41
CA GLY A 53 -0.46 20.45 7.01
C GLY A 53 -1.03 20.42 5.60
N VAL A 54 -1.26 19.23 5.01
CA VAL A 54 -1.80 19.09 3.64
C VAL A 54 -3.17 18.40 3.58
N ILE A 55 -3.75 18.00 4.71
CA ILE A 55 -4.95 17.17 4.72
C ILE A 55 -6.13 17.80 3.98
N ASP A 56 -6.27 19.10 4.02
CA ASP A 56 -7.34 19.84 3.32
C ASP A 56 -7.06 20.02 1.81
N GLN A 57 -5.90 19.57 1.32
CA GLN A 57 -5.46 19.69 -0.07
C GLN A 57 -5.40 18.34 -0.79
N VAL A 58 -5.64 17.26 -0.06
CA VAL A 58 -5.58 15.89 -0.58
C VAL A 58 -6.93 15.19 -0.41
N ARG A 59 -7.17 14.13 -1.17
CA ARG A 59 -8.37 13.31 -1.02
C ARG A 59 -8.39 12.58 0.32
N GLY A 60 -7.21 12.17 0.80
CA GLY A 60 -7.12 11.46 2.05
C GLY A 60 -5.77 10.78 2.29
N PHE A 61 -5.82 9.55 2.74
CA PHE A 61 -4.64 8.79 3.15
C PHE A 61 -4.68 7.35 2.63
N SER A 62 -3.49 6.75 2.51
CA SER A 62 -3.35 5.33 2.17
C SER A 62 -2.99 4.53 3.41
N THR A 63 -3.50 3.29 3.52
CA THR A 63 -3.15 2.39 4.61
C THR A 63 -2.58 1.07 4.10
N ASN A 64 -1.89 0.35 4.98
CA ASN A 64 -1.33 -0.98 4.70
C ASN A 64 -0.29 -1.04 3.59
N VAL A 65 0.24 0.11 3.15
CA VAL A 65 1.21 0.14 2.06
C VAL A 65 2.41 -0.74 2.40
N SER A 66 2.69 -1.71 1.52
CA SER A 66 3.74 -2.71 1.73
C SER A 66 3.57 -3.60 2.97
N ASN A 67 2.35 -3.75 3.50
CA ASN A 67 2.07 -4.55 4.70
C ASN A 67 1.07 -5.68 4.44
N TYR A 68 0.68 -6.39 5.49
CA TYR A 68 -0.06 -7.66 5.39
C TYR A 68 -1.34 -7.70 6.23
N ASN A 69 -1.76 -6.59 6.83
CA ASN A 69 -2.98 -6.56 7.64
C ASN A 69 -4.21 -6.82 6.77
N THR A 70 -5.24 -7.42 7.35
CA THR A 70 -6.47 -7.75 6.64
C THR A 70 -7.25 -6.50 6.21
N ASP A 71 -7.96 -6.57 5.10
CA ASP A 71 -8.82 -5.47 4.64
C ASP A 71 -9.81 -5.03 5.72
N ALA A 72 -10.40 -5.97 6.47
CA ALA A 72 -11.34 -5.65 7.55
C ALA A 72 -10.69 -4.83 8.68
N ALA A 73 -9.44 -5.13 9.05
CA ALA A 73 -8.70 -4.35 10.04
C ALA A 73 -8.39 -2.94 9.53
N GLU A 74 -7.98 -2.84 8.27
CA GLU A 74 -7.65 -1.56 7.65
C GLU A 74 -8.88 -0.68 7.38
N VAL A 75 -10.02 -1.26 6.99
CA VAL A 75 -11.30 -0.53 6.90
C VAL A 75 -11.67 0.06 8.26
N SER A 76 -11.61 -0.74 9.34
CA SER A 76 -11.89 -0.25 10.69
C SER A 76 -10.94 0.87 11.12
N TYR A 77 -9.66 0.74 10.79
CA TYR A 77 -8.65 1.76 11.05
C TYR A 77 -8.91 3.03 10.23
N ALA A 78 -9.24 2.89 8.94
CA ALA A 78 -9.54 3.99 8.05
C ALA A 78 -10.74 4.81 8.56
N HIS A 79 -11.81 4.16 9.01
CA HIS A 79 -12.97 4.86 9.61
C HIS A 79 -12.58 5.67 10.85
N ALA A 80 -11.78 5.08 11.74
CA ALA A 80 -11.35 5.78 12.96
C ALA A 80 -10.47 6.98 12.63
N LEU A 81 -9.52 6.83 11.70
CA LEU A 81 -8.61 7.89 11.28
C LEU A 81 -9.33 8.98 10.48
N SER A 82 -10.23 8.62 9.56
CA SER A 82 -11.07 9.54 8.80
C SER A 82 -11.87 10.47 9.71
N LYS A 83 -12.52 9.91 10.73
CA LYS A 83 -13.27 10.69 11.72
C LYS A 83 -12.40 11.76 12.42
N LEU A 84 -11.16 11.42 12.72
CA LEU A 84 -10.19 12.35 13.32
C LEU A 84 -9.67 13.38 12.32
N LEU A 85 -9.71 13.09 11.03
CA LEU A 85 -9.23 13.96 9.95
C LEU A 85 -10.36 14.70 9.20
N GLY A 86 -11.53 14.84 9.83
CA GLY A 86 -12.61 15.63 9.26
C GLY A 86 -13.36 14.99 8.09
N GLY A 87 -13.30 13.66 7.97
CA GLY A 87 -13.94 12.90 6.89
C GLY A 87 -13.04 12.64 5.68
N ALA A 88 -11.72 12.73 5.85
CA ALA A 88 -10.77 12.38 4.78
C ALA A 88 -10.96 10.92 4.36
N HIS A 89 -10.89 10.67 3.05
CA HIS A 89 -11.09 9.33 2.48
C HIS A 89 -9.82 8.48 2.57
N ALA A 90 -9.94 7.20 2.26
CA ALA A 90 -8.83 6.26 2.32
C ALA A 90 -8.72 5.39 1.06
N VAL A 91 -7.50 4.91 0.80
CA VAL A 91 -7.23 3.76 -0.06
C VAL A 91 -6.44 2.72 0.73
N ILE A 92 -6.68 1.44 0.46
CA ILE A 92 -6.02 0.32 1.16
C ILE A 92 -5.09 -0.40 0.19
N ASP A 93 -3.85 -0.67 0.60
CA ASP A 93 -2.98 -1.59 -0.14
C ASP A 93 -3.33 -3.04 0.21
N SER A 94 -3.95 -3.73 -0.74
CA SER A 94 -4.30 -5.15 -0.64
C SER A 94 -3.33 -6.07 -1.38
N SER A 95 -2.21 -5.56 -1.87
CA SER A 95 -1.30 -6.29 -2.76
C SER A 95 -0.78 -7.60 -2.17
N ARG A 96 -0.51 -7.64 -0.86
CA ARG A 96 0.18 -8.75 -0.20
C ARG A 96 -0.56 -9.35 1.00
N ASN A 97 -1.80 -8.97 1.24
CA ASN A 97 -2.50 -9.29 2.48
C ASN A 97 -3.42 -10.52 2.41
N GLY A 98 -3.45 -11.24 1.29
CA GLY A 98 -4.36 -12.38 1.09
C GLY A 98 -4.14 -13.60 1.97
N ALA A 99 -3.02 -13.66 2.69
CA ALA A 99 -2.78 -14.69 3.72
C ALA A 99 -3.05 -14.17 5.15
N GLY A 100 -3.53 -12.93 5.29
CA GLY A 100 -3.77 -12.28 6.57
C GLY A 100 -2.53 -11.68 7.22
N ALA A 101 -2.72 -11.08 8.38
CA ALA A 101 -1.68 -10.39 9.13
C ALA A 101 -0.52 -11.33 9.52
N THR A 102 0.65 -10.74 9.69
CA THR A 102 1.86 -11.40 10.18
C THR A 102 2.62 -10.43 11.09
N GLY A 103 3.35 -10.94 12.06
CA GLY A 103 4.21 -10.13 12.91
C GLY A 103 5.53 -9.72 12.24
N ASP A 104 5.82 -10.23 11.06
CA ASP A 104 7.03 -9.96 10.32
C ASP A 104 6.70 -9.18 9.05
N TRP A 105 7.33 -8.02 8.88
CA TRP A 105 7.07 -7.13 7.74
C TRP A 105 8.00 -7.42 6.55
N CYS A 106 9.14 -8.04 6.79
CA CYS A 106 10.17 -8.21 5.77
C CYS A 106 10.19 -9.62 5.20
N ASN A 107 9.78 -9.76 3.94
CA ASN A 107 9.73 -11.02 3.21
C ASN A 107 9.19 -12.22 4.01
N PRO A 108 8.08 -12.10 4.74
CA PRO A 108 7.52 -13.23 5.46
C PRO A 108 7.12 -14.34 4.49
N PRO A 109 7.35 -15.62 4.85
CA PRO A 109 7.04 -16.73 3.97
C PRO A 109 5.52 -16.93 3.81
N ASN A 110 5.12 -17.64 2.75
CA ASN A 110 3.75 -18.07 2.50
C ASN A 110 2.73 -16.92 2.36
N ARG A 111 3.17 -15.79 1.81
CA ARG A 111 2.26 -14.68 1.51
C ARG A 111 1.46 -14.93 0.24
N ARG A 112 0.30 -14.28 0.16
CA ARG A 112 -0.60 -14.34 -1.00
C ARG A 112 -1.01 -12.92 -1.38
N VAL A 113 -1.28 -12.71 -2.65
CA VAL A 113 -1.96 -11.49 -3.10
C VAL A 113 -3.32 -11.40 -2.44
N GLY A 114 -3.71 -10.19 -2.08
CA GLY A 114 -5.01 -9.93 -1.47
C GLY A 114 -6.11 -9.70 -2.49
N ALA A 115 -7.15 -9.02 -2.06
CA ALA A 115 -8.31 -8.71 -2.87
C ALA A 115 -7.90 -7.95 -4.15
N THR A 116 -8.59 -8.25 -5.24
CA THR A 116 -8.40 -7.55 -6.52
C THR A 116 -8.62 -6.05 -6.33
N ALA A 117 -7.79 -5.24 -6.96
CA ALA A 117 -7.94 -3.79 -6.95
C ALA A 117 -9.36 -3.38 -7.37
N GLY A 118 -9.95 -2.44 -6.64
CA GLY A 118 -11.31 -1.98 -6.87
C GLY A 118 -12.42 -2.85 -6.27
N SER A 119 -12.08 -3.87 -5.46
CA SER A 119 -13.08 -4.77 -4.84
C SER A 119 -13.45 -4.42 -3.40
N VAL A 120 -12.65 -3.60 -2.71
CA VAL A 120 -12.93 -3.09 -1.36
C VAL A 120 -13.22 -1.60 -1.46
N HIS A 121 -14.42 -1.21 -1.08
CA HIS A 121 -14.86 0.18 -1.03
C HIS A 121 -16.04 0.32 -0.06
N ASP A 122 -16.16 1.49 0.56
CA ASP A 122 -17.30 1.88 1.38
C ASP A 122 -17.43 3.41 1.40
N ASP A 123 -18.11 3.97 2.38
CA ASP A 123 -18.32 5.43 2.49
C ASP A 123 -17.05 6.21 2.88
N VAL A 124 -16.04 5.56 3.42
CA VAL A 124 -14.73 6.14 3.76
C VAL A 124 -13.63 5.62 2.83
N VAL A 125 -13.64 4.33 2.51
CA VAL A 125 -12.63 3.71 1.66
C VAL A 125 -13.05 3.81 0.20
N ASP A 126 -12.40 4.69 -0.56
CA ASP A 126 -12.69 4.86 -1.99
C ASP A 126 -12.42 3.58 -2.78
N THR A 127 -11.35 2.88 -2.45
CA THR A 127 -10.99 1.60 -3.09
C THR A 127 -9.81 0.92 -2.39
N ASN A 128 -9.56 -0.33 -2.74
CA ASN A 128 -8.26 -0.96 -2.53
C ASN A 128 -7.46 -0.98 -3.83
N LEU A 129 -6.15 -0.92 -3.69
CA LEU A 129 -5.19 -0.97 -4.79
C LEU A 129 -4.07 -1.96 -4.48
N TRP A 130 -3.32 -2.36 -5.48
CA TRP A 130 -2.04 -3.04 -5.32
C TRP A 130 -0.93 -1.99 -5.47
N ILE A 131 -0.69 -1.25 -4.36
CA ILE A 131 0.28 -0.14 -4.34
C ILE A 131 1.71 -0.70 -4.33
N LYS A 132 1.99 -1.62 -3.41
CA LYS A 132 3.23 -2.40 -3.45
C LYS A 132 3.11 -3.44 -4.57
N VAL A 133 4.10 -3.51 -5.41
CA VAL A 133 4.14 -4.54 -6.47
C VAL A 133 4.20 -5.93 -5.82
N PRO A 134 3.22 -6.82 -6.06
CA PRO A 134 3.24 -8.16 -5.53
C PRO A 134 4.50 -8.93 -5.94
N GLY A 135 5.14 -9.60 -4.98
CA GLY A 135 6.36 -10.38 -5.21
C GLY A 135 7.65 -9.56 -5.23
N GLU A 136 7.59 -8.25 -5.08
CA GLU A 136 8.77 -7.42 -4.93
C GLU A 136 9.41 -7.63 -3.55
N SER A 137 10.74 -7.84 -3.51
CA SER A 137 11.48 -8.04 -2.27
C SER A 137 11.52 -6.79 -1.40
N ASP A 138 11.40 -6.98 -0.08
CA ASP A 138 11.63 -5.93 0.92
C ASP A 138 13.13 -5.75 1.25
N GLY A 139 14.01 -6.55 0.66
CA GLY A 139 15.44 -6.53 0.91
C GLY A 139 15.99 -7.90 1.28
N THR A 140 17.21 -7.94 1.77
CA THR A 140 17.94 -9.21 2.06
C THR A 140 17.50 -9.91 3.36
N CYS A 141 16.57 -9.34 4.11
CA CYS A 141 16.01 -9.96 5.30
C CYS A 141 15.21 -11.23 4.95
N ASN A 142 15.16 -12.17 5.88
CA ASN A 142 14.49 -13.48 5.73
C ASN A 142 14.84 -14.23 4.43
N GLY A 143 16.10 -14.07 3.97
CA GLY A 143 16.58 -14.74 2.75
C GLY A 143 16.06 -14.14 1.45
N GLY A 144 15.43 -12.97 1.49
CA GLY A 144 15.03 -12.25 0.29
C GLY A 144 16.22 -11.71 -0.50
N PRO A 145 16.08 -11.49 -1.81
CA PRO A 145 17.07 -10.80 -2.62
C PRO A 145 17.14 -9.31 -2.27
N ILE A 146 18.11 -8.60 -2.86
CA ILE A 146 18.22 -7.13 -2.72
C ILE A 146 16.86 -6.49 -3.12
N ALA A 147 16.42 -5.47 -2.36
CA ALA A 147 15.19 -4.74 -2.66
C ALA A 147 15.23 -4.14 -4.07
N GLY A 148 14.11 -4.23 -4.76
CA GLY A 148 13.97 -3.72 -6.13
C GLY A 148 13.06 -4.61 -6.99
N PRO A 149 12.86 -4.26 -8.26
CA PRO A 149 12.06 -5.06 -9.16
C PRO A 149 12.69 -6.44 -9.31
N LEU A 150 11.96 -7.46 -8.91
CA LEU A 150 12.36 -8.84 -9.04
C LEU A 150 12.14 -9.32 -10.48
N GLY A 151 13.07 -10.12 -10.99
CA GLY A 151 12.79 -10.93 -12.16
C GLY A 151 11.65 -11.93 -11.88
N ALA A 152 10.94 -12.36 -12.90
CA ALA A 152 9.79 -13.27 -12.76
C ALA A 152 10.08 -14.55 -11.95
N ARG A 153 11.34 -14.96 -11.84
CA ARG A 153 11.80 -16.12 -11.04
C ARG A 153 11.72 -15.89 -9.54
N ASP A 154 11.81 -14.63 -9.10
CA ASP A 154 11.89 -14.29 -7.67
C ASP A 154 10.48 -14.08 -7.09
N ILE A 155 9.48 -13.88 -7.94
CA ILE A 155 8.08 -13.69 -7.58
C ILE A 155 7.37 -15.02 -7.30
N ALA A 156 7.70 -16.06 -8.06
CA ALA A 156 7.01 -17.35 -8.02
C ALA A 156 6.94 -18.01 -6.62
N PRO A 157 8.00 -18.00 -5.79
CA PRO A 157 7.92 -18.58 -4.45
C PRO A 157 7.02 -17.80 -3.48
N GLN A 158 6.79 -16.51 -3.72
CA GLN A 158 6.00 -15.65 -2.82
C GLN A 158 4.52 -15.66 -3.17
N LEU A 159 4.16 -15.84 -4.43
CA LEU A 159 2.78 -15.73 -4.91
C LEU A 159 2.01 -17.05 -4.93
N GLY A 160 2.67 -18.20 -4.72
CA GLY A 160 2.02 -19.51 -4.94
C GLY A 160 1.65 -19.73 -6.41
N THR A 161 1.41 -20.98 -6.78
CA THR A 161 1.38 -21.45 -8.19
C THR A 161 0.17 -21.03 -9.04
N HIS A 162 -0.70 -20.11 -8.61
CA HIS A 162 -2.00 -19.89 -9.29
C HIS A 162 -2.48 -18.43 -9.43
N ASN A 163 -1.61 -17.43 -9.42
CA ASN A 163 -2.09 -16.06 -9.51
C ASN A 163 -1.66 -15.36 -10.81
N VAL A 164 -2.63 -15.04 -11.65
CA VAL A 164 -2.49 -14.04 -12.72
C VAL A 164 -2.73 -12.66 -12.09
N VAL A 165 -1.76 -11.77 -12.20
CA VAL A 165 -1.88 -10.39 -11.73
C VAL A 165 -2.30 -9.52 -12.89
N THR A 166 -3.50 -8.96 -12.85
CA THR A 166 -3.96 -7.95 -13.80
C THR A 166 -3.94 -6.59 -13.12
N ALA A 167 -3.11 -5.68 -13.60
CA ALA A 167 -3.11 -4.30 -13.15
C ALA A 167 -3.94 -3.43 -14.11
N HIS A 168 -4.94 -2.72 -13.57
CA HIS A 168 -5.72 -1.74 -14.32
C HIS A 168 -5.25 -0.33 -13.98
N VAL A 169 -4.71 0.37 -14.96
CA VAL A 169 -4.53 1.82 -14.91
C VAL A 169 -5.62 2.45 -15.78
N ARG A 170 -6.23 3.55 -15.33
CA ARG A 170 -7.30 4.24 -16.05
C ARG A 170 -6.95 4.40 -17.55
N GLY A 171 -7.66 3.67 -18.41
CA GLY A 171 -7.52 3.73 -19.87
C GLY A 171 -6.55 2.74 -20.53
N THR A 172 -5.79 1.97 -19.78
CA THR A 172 -4.93 0.91 -20.31
C THR A 172 -4.90 -0.29 -19.37
N SER A 173 -5.19 -1.47 -19.90
CA SER A 173 -5.04 -2.73 -19.18
C SER A 173 -3.64 -3.29 -19.50
N PHE A 174 -2.87 -3.60 -18.46
CA PHE A 174 -1.64 -4.35 -18.60
C PHE A 174 -1.85 -5.71 -17.95
N ASP A 175 -1.81 -6.75 -18.74
CA ASP A 175 -1.75 -8.12 -18.24
C ASP A 175 -0.29 -8.43 -17.87
N ILE A 176 0.02 -8.42 -16.60
CA ILE A 176 1.26 -9.00 -16.11
C ILE A 176 0.97 -10.50 -15.95
N GLY A 177 1.09 -11.24 -17.03
CA GLY A 177 1.05 -12.70 -17.01
C GLY A 177 2.28 -13.22 -16.26
N LEU A 178 2.10 -13.63 -15.01
CA LEU A 178 3.07 -14.49 -14.33
C LEU A 178 2.83 -15.92 -14.86
N GLY A 179 3.25 -16.17 -16.09
CA GLY A 179 3.30 -17.50 -16.63
C GLY A 179 4.29 -18.35 -15.83
N VAL A 180 3.80 -19.33 -15.09
CA VAL A 180 4.63 -20.48 -14.71
C VAL A 180 5.09 -21.08 -16.04
N GLY A 181 6.39 -21.01 -16.32
CA GLY A 181 6.94 -21.37 -17.60
C GLY A 181 6.49 -22.76 -18.06
N ASP A 182 5.79 -22.78 -19.17
CA ASP A 182 5.82 -23.94 -20.03
C ASP A 182 7.26 -24.09 -20.51
N SER A 183 7.84 -25.25 -20.16
CA SER A 183 9.12 -25.69 -20.69
C SER A 183 9.05 -25.56 -22.21
N VAL A 184 9.84 -24.64 -22.75
CA VAL A 184 10.19 -24.68 -24.17
C VAL A 184 10.85 -26.04 -24.37
N ARG A 185 10.16 -26.95 -25.00
CA ARG A 185 10.78 -28.12 -25.65
C ARG A 185 11.34 -27.60 -26.95
N ASP A 186 12.55 -27.96 -27.18
CA ASP A 186 13.39 -27.75 -28.36
C ASP A 186 12.66 -27.65 -29.69
#